data_4446d0fa4cef6e485eaa37ca0e8af91c
#
_entry.id   4446d0fa4cef6e485eaa37ca0e8af91c
#
_cell.length_a   1.000
_cell.length_b   1.000
_cell.length_c   1.000
_cell.angle_alpha   90.00
_cell.angle_beta   90.00
_cell.angle_gamma   90.00
#
_symmetry.space_group_name_H-M   'P 1'
#
loop_
_entity.id
_entity.type
_entity.pdbx_description
1 polymer ?
#
loop_
_entity_poly.entity_id
_entity_poly.type
_entity_poly.pdbx_seq_one_letter_code
_entity_poly.pdbx_strand_id
1 'polypeptide(L)'
;GILYPQFKQREEWLQSAFAALEEELGRQIYPDGFQYELSTGYHDVVINNYERLILAARAFDVPVPERMTERLTTACEIDVKLMMPDGCLPDINDGRREASRKLLEPKLSFIREEKAETILWAASGGTRGTRPDYLSTALPYSGFFIMRNGWENGSVWGLLDAAPFGRG
;
A
#
# COMPACT_ATOMS: atom_id res chain seq x y z
N GLY A 1 13.11 -16.49 13.88
CA GLY A 1 12.74 -15.87 15.16
C GLY A 1 11.24 -15.97 15.44
N ILE A 2 10.37 -15.55 14.52
CA ILE A 2 8.90 -15.54 14.74
C ILE A 2 8.38 -16.97 14.99
N LEU A 3 8.61 -17.90 14.06
CA LEU A 3 8.06 -19.26 14.10
C LEU A 3 8.73 -20.20 15.11
N TYR A 4 9.88 -19.83 15.64
CA TYR A 4 10.67 -20.71 16.50
C TYR A 4 11.14 -19.95 17.76
N PRO A 5 10.25 -19.74 18.72
CA PRO A 5 10.53 -18.93 19.92
C PRO A 5 11.55 -19.57 20.88
N GLN A 6 11.83 -20.87 20.74
CA GLN A 6 12.74 -21.62 21.59
C GLN A 6 14.22 -21.37 21.32
N PHE A 7 14.59 -20.71 20.20
CA PHE A 7 16.00 -20.45 19.91
C PHE A 7 16.56 -19.32 20.79
N LYS A 8 17.78 -19.54 21.34
CA LYS A 8 18.45 -18.58 22.24
C LYS A 8 18.72 -17.23 21.57
N GLN A 9 19.01 -17.21 20.27
CA GLN A 9 19.29 -16.02 19.48
C GLN A 9 18.01 -15.36 18.89
N ARG A 10 16.83 -15.78 19.31
CA ARG A 10 15.56 -15.31 18.77
C ARG A 10 15.46 -13.78 18.72
N GLU A 11 15.75 -13.12 19.84
CA GLU A 11 15.64 -11.66 19.96
C GLU A 11 16.61 -10.93 19.04
N GLU A 12 17.86 -11.38 18.96
CA GLU A 12 18.87 -10.82 18.06
C GLU A 12 18.44 -10.96 16.59
N TRP A 13 17.91 -12.13 16.21
CA TRP A 13 17.39 -12.34 14.85
C TRP A 13 16.19 -11.47 14.52
N LEU A 14 15.26 -11.29 15.47
CA LEU A 14 14.10 -10.44 15.27
C LEU A 14 14.51 -8.98 15.11
N GLN A 15 15.37 -8.47 15.98
CA GLN A 15 15.87 -7.11 15.90
C GLN A 15 16.59 -6.84 14.56
N SER A 16 17.51 -7.73 14.19
CA SER A 16 18.25 -7.59 12.92
C SER A 16 17.33 -7.68 11.71
N ALA A 17 16.38 -8.61 11.72
CA ALA A 17 15.44 -8.78 10.62
C ALA A 17 14.49 -7.57 10.46
N PHE A 18 13.90 -7.09 11.55
CA PHE A 18 13.02 -5.92 11.48
C PHE A 18 13.77 -4.66 11.08
N ALA A 19 14.99 -4.44 11.58
CA ALA A 19 15.81 -3.30 11.17
C ALA A 19 16.13 -3.34 9.67
N ALA A 20 16.53 -4.50 9.14
CA ALA A 20 16.81 -4.67 7.72
C ALA A 20 15.56 -4.50 6.85
N LEU A 21 14.41 -5.03 7.28
CA LEU A 21 13.14 -4.92 6.56
C LEU A 21 12.57 -3.50 6.59
N GLU A 22 12.75 -2.77 7.70
CA GLU A 22 12.35 -1.35 7.80
C GLU A 22 13.20 -0.48 6.87
N GLU A 23 14.52 -0.71 6.83
CA GLU A 23 15.43 -0.03 5.91
C GLU A 23 15.06 -0.32 4.45
N GLU A 24 14.83 -1.59 4.12
CA GLU A 24 14.45 -2.02 2.77
C GLU A 24 13.11 -1.45 2.34
N LEU A 25 12.11 -1.46 3.21
CA LEU A 25 10.82 -0.82 2.94
C LEU A 25 10.99 0.69 2.66
N GLY A 26 11.94 1.32 3.37
CA GLY A 26 12.33 2.72 3.14
C GLY A 26 12.94 2.97 1.77
N ARG A 27 13.61 1.99 1.19
CA ARG A 27 14.21 2.06 -0.16
C ARG A 27 13.19 1.76 -1.25
N GLN A 28 12.28 0.81 -1.00
CA GLN A 28 11.32 0.32 -1.98
C GLN A 28 10.09 1.22 -2.14
N ILE A 29 9.70 1.94 -1.10
CA ILE A 29 8.52 2.81 -1.13
C ILE A 29 8.96 4.28 -1.09
N TYR A 30 8.60 5.03 -2.13
CA TYR A 30 8.81 6.47 -2.20
C TYR A 30 8.09 7.23 -1.08
N PRO A 31 8.49 8.47 -0.78
CA PRO A 31 7.82 9.27 0.25
C PRO A 31 6.32 9.52 0.00
N ASP A 32 5.88 9.52 -1.26
CA ASP A 32 4.46 9.62 -1.64
C ASP A 32 3.70 8.30 -1.52
N GLY A 33 4.38 7.19 -1.23
CA GLY A 33 3.82 5.88 -0.95
C GLY A 33 3.90 4.87 -2.10
N PHE A 34 4.29 5.26 -3.30
CA PHE A 34 4.34 4.33 -4.42
C PHE A 34 5.66 3.52 -4.42
N GLN A 35 5.60 2.30 -4.91
CA GLN A 35 6.75 1.41 -4.99
C GLN A 35 7.69 1.86 -6.12
N TYR A 36 9.01 1.77 -5.90
CA TYR A 36 10.05 2.39 -6.73
C TYR A 36 10.14 1.89 -8.19
N GLU A 37 9.62 0.69 -8.50
CA GLU A 37 9.53 0.18 -9.88
C GLU A 37 8.36 0.80 -10.67
N LEU A 38 7.51 1.58 -10.01
CA LEU A 38 6.40 2.31 -10.60
C LEU A 38 5.36 1.40 -11.31
N SER A 39 5.22 0.19 -10.81
CA SER A 39 4.27 -0.81 -11.28
C SER A 39 3.20 -1.07 -10.24
N THR A 40 1.93 -1.05 -10.61
CA THR A 40 0.82 -1.39 -9.70
C THR A 40 0.88 -2.84 -9.24
N GLY A 41 1.40 -3.74 -10.08
CA GLY A 41 1.59 -5.15 -9.72
C GLY A 41 2.66 -5.35 -8.65
N TYR A 42 3.85 -4.78 -8.85
CA TYR A 42 4.94 -4.90 -7.86
C TYR A 42 4.66 -4.10 -6.59
N HIS A 43 3.90 -3.01 -6.69
CA HIS A 43 3.40 -2.29 -5.52
C HIS A 43 2.61 -3.21 -4.59
N ASP A 44 1.65 -3.95 -5.13
CA ASP A 44 0.85 -4.92 -4.36
C ASP A 44 1.69 -6.09 -3.84
N VAL A 45 2.65 -6.61 -4.61
CA VAL A 45 3.56 -7.68 -4.18
C VAL A 45 4.34 -7.27 -2.93
N VAL A 46 4.89 -6.05 -2.90
CA VAL A 46 5.63 -5.55 -1.74
C VAL A 46 4.71 -5.46 -0.52
N ILE A 47 3.54 -4.85 -0.64
CA ILE A 47 2.60 -4.71 0.48
C ILE A 47 2.16 -6.09 0.99
N ASN A 48 1.85 -7.04 0.12
CA ASN A 48 1.43 -8.38 0.50
C ASN A 48 2.53 -9.18 1.24
N ASN A 49 3.79 -8.98 0.89
CA ASN A 49 4.90 -9.61 1.60
C ASN A 49 5.00 -9.09 3.04
N TYR A 50 4.86 -7.78 3.24
CA TYR A 50 4.85 -7.19 4.58
C TYR A 50 3.58 -7.51 5.37
N GLU A 51 2.42 -7.59 4.73
CA GLU A 51 1.18 -8.07 5.35
C GLU A 51 1.39 -9.46 5.97
N ARG A 52 1.93 -10.41 5.20
CA ARG A 52 2.23 -11.76 5.71
C ARG A 52 3.17 -11.75 6.90
N LEU A 53 4.19 -10.88 6.88
CA LEU A 53 5.10 -10.68 8.01
C LEU A 53 4.33 -10.17 9.25
N ILE A 54 3.49 -9.15 9.09
CA ILE A 54 2.71 -8.55 10.18
C ILE A 54 1.75 -9.58 10.78
N LEU A 55 1.04 -10.33 9.95
CA LEU A 55 0.13 -11.39 10.40
C LEU A 55 0.88 -12.49 11.16
N ALA A 56 2.05 -12.90 10.66
CA ALA A 56 2.90 -13.87 11.36
C ALA A 56 3.41 -13.31 12.69
N ALA A 57 3.87 -12.07 12.72
CA ALA A 57 4.34 -11.43 13.95
C ALA A 57 3.23 -11.36 15.01
N ARG A 58 2.03 -10.94 14.63
CA ARG A 58 0.86 -10.88 15.54
C ARG A 58 0.43 -12.23 16.05
N ALA A 59 0.46 -13.27 15.20
CA ALA A 59 0.10 -14.64 15.61
C ALA A 59 1.04 -15.23 16.68
N PHE A 60 2.22 -14.65 16.84
CA PHE A 60 3.24 -15.06 17.82
C PHE A 60 3.59 -13.97 18.84
N ASP A 61 2.73 -12.98 19.01
CA ASP A 61 2.89 -11.85 19.93
C ASP A 61 4.24 -11.11 19.78
N VAL A 62 4.72 -11.00 18.54
CA VAL A 62 5.93 -10.25 18.21
C VAL A 62 5.55 -8.83 17.81
N PRO A 63 6.07 -7.79 18.50
CA PRO A 63 5.76 -6.42 18.16
C PRO A 63 6.34 -6.06 16.78
N VAL A 64 5.53 -5.38 15.98
CA VAL A 64 5.92 -4.84 14.67
C VAL A 64 6.31 -3.37 14.83
N PRO A 65 7.43 -2.89 14.23
CA PRO A 65 7.80 -1.49 14.28
C PRO A 65 6.70 -0.57 13.73
N GLU A 66 6.37 0.49 14.47
CA GLU A 66 5.30 1.42 14.08
C GLU A 66 5.56 2.08 12.72
N ARG A 67 6.81 2.50 12.46
CA ARG A 67 7.22 3.08 11.18
C ARG A 67 6.95 2.18 9.98
N MET A 68 7.04 0.87 10.16
CA MET A 68 6.71 -0.10 9.11
C MET A 68 5.21 -0.04 8.77
N THR A 69 4.35 -0.05 9.79
CA THR A 69 2.89 0.03 9.59
C THR A 69 2.44 1.38 9.04
N GLU A 70 3.08 2.47 9.45
CA GLU A 70 2.85 3.82 8.90
C GLU A 70 3.14 3.86 7.40
N ARG A 71 4.31 3.36 7.01
CA ARG A 71 4.74 3.38 5.61
C ARG A 71 3.87 2.50 4.72
N LEU A 72 3.48 1.34 5.23
CA LEU A 72 2.54 0.45 4.53
C LEU A 72 1.14 1.05 4.41
N THR A 73 0.68 1.79 5.42
CA THR A 73 -0.58 2.52 5.35
C THR A 73 -0.53 3.57 4.24
N THR A 74 0.56 4.35 4.17
CA THR A 74 0.78 5.31 3.08
C THR A 74 0.82 4.63 1.71
N ALA A 75 1.43 3.44 1.62
CA ALA A 75 1.41 2.64 0.40
C ALA A 75 -0.01 2.20 0.01
N CYS A 76 -0.83 1.74 0.94
CA CYS A 76 -2.22 1.38 0.66
C CYS A 76 -3.08 2.59 0.23
N GLU A 77 -2.75 3.82 0.63
CA GLU A 77 -3.43 5.02 0.12
C GLU A 77 -3.19 5.26 -1.38
N ILE A 78 -2.08 4.75 -1.93
CA ILE A 78 -1.83 4.84 -3.37
C ILE A 78 -2.90 4.09 -4.15
N ASP A 79 -3.33 2.93 -3.69
CA ASP A 79 -4.40 2.17 -4.34
C ASP A 79 -5.72 2.96 -4.36
N VAL A 80 -6.00 3.73 -3.31
CA VAL A 80 -7.16 4.65 -3.30
C VAL A 80 -6.96 5.79 -4.28
N LYS A 81 -5.78 6.42 -4.30
CA LYS A 81 -5.49 7.56 -5.18
C LYS A 81 -5.54 7.17 -6.67
N LEU A 82 -5.03 5.98 -7.01
CA LEU A 82 -5.01 5.46 -8.37
C LEU A 82 -6.35 4.85 -8.82
N MET A 83 -7.23 4.50 -7.90
CA MET A 83 -8.50 3.83 -8.22
C MET A 83 -9.30 4.59 -9.28
N MET A 84 -9.63 3.90 -10.36
CA MET A 84 -10.50 4.42 -11.42
C MET A 84 -11.98 4.44 -11.00
N PRO A 85 -12.87 5.14 -11.72
CA PRO A 85 -14.30 5.23 -11.36
C PRO A 85 -15.04 3.90 -11.30
N ASP A 86 -14.54 2.87 -11.97
CA ASP A 86 -15.10 1.51 -11.92
C ASP A 86 -14.58 0.67 -10.74
N GLY A 87 -13.80 1.28 -9.85
CA GLY A 87 -13.25 0.64 -8.66
C GLY A 87 -12.03 -0.24 -8.92
N CYS A 88 -11.44 -0.18 -10.11
CA CYS A 88 -10.22 -0.93 -10.43
C CYS A 88 -8.98 -0.03 -10.38
N LEU A 89 -7.82 -0.63 -10.17
CA LEU A 89 -6.53 0.02 -10.41
C LEU A 89 -6.21 0.03 -11.91
N PRO A 90 -5.51 1.06 -12.41
CA PRO A 90 -5.00 1.08 -13.78
C PRO A 90 -3.88 0.04 -13.95
N ASP A 91 -3.70 -0.38 -15.18
CA ASP A 91 -2.63 -1.25 -15.61
C ASP A 91 -1.39 -0.39 -15.92
N ILE A 92 -0.53 -0.18 -14.92
CA ILE A 92 0.69 0.63 -15.04
C ILE A 92 1.90 -0.28 -15.06
N ASN A 93 2.73 -0.16 -16.11
CA ASN A 93 3.92 -0.97 -16.36
C ASN A 93 3.60 -2.48 -16.29
N ASP A 94 4.29 -3.25 -15.44
CA ASP A 94 4.02 -4.68 -15.22
C ASP A 94 2.82 -4.91 -14.28
N GLY A 95 1.90 -3.96 -14.22
CA GLY A 95 0.67 -4.07 -13.45
C GLY A 95 -0.36 -5.01 -14.07
N ARG A 96 -1.49 -5.09 -13.41
CA ARG A 96 -2.72 -5.72 -13.91
C ARG A 96 -3.91 -4.91 -13.44
N ARG A 97 -4.93 -4.83 -14.30
CA ARG A 97 -6.21 -4.27 -13.89
C ARG A 97 -6.84 -5.16 -12.81
N GLU A 98 -6.84 -4.68 -11.59
CA GLU A 98 -7.34 -5.42 -10.42
C GLU A 98 -8.34 -4.54 -9.66
N ALA A 99 -9.35 -5.14 -9.07
CA ALA A 99 -10.30 -4.40 -8.24
C ALA A 99 -9.64 -3.95 -6.93
N SER A 100 -9.66 -2.65 -6.64
CA SER A 100 -9.08 -2.07 -5.42
C SER A 100 -9.62 -2.73 -4.16
N ARG A 101 -10.92 -3.08 -4.15
CA ARG A 101 -11.55 -3.84 -3.07
C ARG A 101 -10.79 -5.14 -2.75
N LYS A 102 -10.47 -5.93 -3.77
CA LYS A 102 -9.78 -7.23 -3.60
C LYS A 102 -8.40 -7.06 -3.00
N LEU A 103 -7.72 -5.97 -3.34
CA LEU A 103 -6.37 -5.67 -2.85
C LEU A 103 -6.39 -5.09 -1.44
N LEU A 104 -7.33 -4.19 -1.13
CA LEU A 104 -7.34 -3.43 0.12
C LEU A 104 -8.04 -4.14 1.29
N GLU A 105 -9.06 -4.97 1.02
CA GLU A 105 -9.83 -5.63 2.08
C GLU A 105 -8.94 -6.43 3.07
N PRO A 106 -7.98 -7.27 2.63
CA PRO A 106 -7.09 -7.98 3.55
C PRO A 106 -6.21 -7.05 4.39
N LYS A 107 -5.82 -5.90 3.84
CA LYS A 107 -4.87 -4.95 4.43
C LYS A 107 -5.47 -4.11 5.56
N LEU A 108 -6.81 -4.07 5.69
CA LEU A 108 -7.49 -3.36 6.77
C LEU A 108 -7.07 -3.84 8.17
N SER A 109 -6.54 -5.06 8.28
CA SER A 109 -6.08 -5.63 9.54
C SER A 109 -4.88 -4.91 10.15
N PHE A 110 -4.07 -4.21 9.36
CA PHE A 110 -2.84 -3.55 9.83
C PHE A 110 -2.79 -2.05 9.54
N ILE A 111 -3.75 -1.52 8.80
CA ILE A 111 -3.80 -0.09 8.44
C ILE A 111 -4.10 0.74 9.68
N ARG A 112 -3.45 1.89 9.80
CA ARG A 112 -3.65 2.83 10.90
C ARG A 112 -5.07 3.41 10.88
N GLU A 113 -5.68 3.55 12.06
CA GLU A 113 -7.08 3.97 12.21
C GLU A 113 -7.37 5.32 11.52
N GLU A 114 -6.46 6.30 11.63
CA GLU A 114 -6.64 7.63 11.03
C GLU A 114 -6.68 7.63 9.49
N LYS A 115 -6.24 6.52 8.86
CA LYS A 115 -6.28 6.31 7.41
C LYS A 115 -7.30 5.24 7.02
N ALA A 116 -7.89 4.56 7.99
CA ALA A 116 -8.78 3.45 7.74
C ALA A 116 -10.04 3.86 6.96
N GLU A 117 -10.59 5.04 7.20
CA GLU A 117 -11.87 5.45 6.63
C GLU A 117 -11.87 5.51 5.09
N THR A 118 -10.87 6.13 4.47
CA THR A 118 -10.79 6.23 3.00
C THR A 118 -10.45 4.89 2.36
N ILE A 119 -9.57 4.12 3.02
CA ILE A 119 -9.20 2.78 2.54
C ILE A 119 -10.38 1.82 2.72
N LEU A 120 -11.11 1.91 3.84
CA LEU A 120 -12.33 1.14 4.07
C LEU A 120 -13.42 1.47 3.02
N TRP A 121 -13.53 2.74 2.63
CA TRP A 121 -14.44 3.15 1.56
C TRP A 121 -14.09 2.47 0.24
N ALA A 122 -12.82 2.50 -0.17
CA ALA A 122 -12.36 1.84 -1.39
C ALA A 122 -12.50 0.30 -1.30
N ALA A 123 -12.10 -0.31 -0.18
CA ALA A 123 -12.20 -1.75 0.07
C ALA A 123 -13.65 -2.26 0.09
N SER A 124 -14.61 -1.43 0.50
CA SER A 124 -16.02 -1.79 0.55
C SER A 124 -16.80 -1.47 -0.74
N GLY A 125 -16.15 -0.89 -1.74
CA GLY A 125 -16.84 -0.39 -2.93
C GLY A 125 -17.78 0.78 -2.63
N GLY A 126 -17.42 1.64 -1.68
CA GLY A 126 -18.16 2.86 -1.32
C GLY A 126 -19.30 2.66 -0.32
N THR A 127 -19.51 1.45 0.21
CA THR A 127 -20.63 1.14 1.13
C THR A 127 -20.30 1.40 2.60
N ARG A 128 -19.03 1.50 2.97
CA ARG A 128 -18.54 1.74 4.34
C ARG A 128 -17.38 2.73 4.27
N GLY A 129 -17.07 3.36 5.39
CA GLY A 129 -16.00 4.35 5.46
C GLY A 129 -16.39 5.69 4.84
N THR A 130 -15.42 6.54 4.63
CA THR A 130 -15.61 7.91 4.13
C THR A 130 -14.94 8.09 2.78
N ARG A 131 -15.70 8.56 1.79
CA ARG A 131 -15.17 8.90 0.47
C ARG A 131 -14.06 9.96 0.60
N PRO A 132 -12.93 9.83 -0.13
CA PRO A 132 -11.91 10.88 -0.15
C PRO A 132 -12.50 12.24 -0.55
N ASP A 133 -12.06 13.28 0.13
CA ASP A 133 -12.52 14.67 -0.07
C ASP A 133 -11.79 15.42 -1.21
N TYR A 134 -10.76 14.78 -1.77
CA TYR A 134 -10.03 15.28 -2.94
C TYR A 134 -10.51 14.64 -4.24
N LEU A 135 -10.32 15.34 -5.35
CA LEU A 135 -10.58 14.82 -6.71
C LEU A 135 -9.27 14.52 -7.43
N SER A 136 -8.46 15.52 -7.70
CA SER A 136 -7.18 15.33 -8.36
C SER A 136 -6.05 15.29 -7.34
N THR A 137 -5.00 14.52 -7.63
CA THR A 137 -3.85 14.41 -6.74
C THR A 137 -2.57 14.21 -7.52
N ALA A 138 -1.45 14.57 -6.92
CA ALA A 138 -0.11 14.37 -7.46
C ALA A 138 0.69 13.43 -6.57
N LEU A 139 1.50 12.60 -7.20
CA LEU A 139 2.51 11.77 -6.58
C LEU A 139 3.88 12.24 -7.08
N PRO A 140 4.43 13.32 -6.48
CA PRO A 140 5.57 14.04 -7.05
C PRO A 140 6.88 13.24 -7.05
N TYR A 141 7.05 12.29 -6.15
CA TYR A 141 8.22 11.42 -6.11
C TYR A 141 8.14 10.31 -7.16
N SER A 142 6.94 9.80 -7.38
CA SER A 142 6.66 8.78 -8.40
C SER A 142 6.47 9.38 -9.80
N GLY A 143 6.18 10.68 -9.90
CA GLY A 143 5.95 11.37 -11.17
C GLY A 143 4.56 11.14 -11.75
N PHE A 144 3.58 10.66 -10.98
CA PHE A 144 2.21 10.46 -11.44
C PHE A 144 1.29 11.61 -11.03
N PHE A 145 0.42 12.01 -11.96
CA PHE A 145 -0.60 13.04 -11.73
C PHE A 145 -1.96 12.47 -12.11
N ILE A 146 -2.83 12.33 -11.12
CA ILE A 146 -4.17 11.78 -11.28
C ILE A 146 -5.18 12.92 -11.32
N MET A 147 -6.03 12.92 -12.35
CA MET A 147 -7.08 13.91 -12.55
C MET A 147 -8.42 13.21 -12.61
N ARG A 148 -9.40 13.72 -11.88
CA ARG A 148 -10.77 13.20 -11.91
C ARG A 148 -11.79 14.30 -11.62
N ASN A 149 -13.02 14.12 -12.10
CA ASN A 149 -14.13 15.01 -11.77
C ASN A 149 -15.13 14.39 -10.78
N GLY A 150 -14.92 13.13 -10.38
CA GLY A 150 -15.74 12.42 -9.41
C GLY A 150 -15.16 11.03 -9.10
N TRP A 151 -15.81 10.35 -8.17
CA TRP A 151 -15.48 8.99 -7.75
C TRP A 151 -16.52 7.97 -8.23
N GLU A 152 -17.65 8.43 -8.73
CA GLU A 152 -18.78 7.64 -9.17
C GLU A 152 -18.49 6.96 -10.52
N ASN A 153 -19.10 5.81 -10.74
CA ASN A 153 -19.02 5.13 -12.03
C ASN A 153 -19.53 6.09 -13.13
N GLY A 154 -18.74 6.22 -14.20
CA GLY A 154 -19.00 7.18 -15.29
C GLY A 154 -18.31 8.53 -15.13
N SER A 155 -17.64 8.80 -14.00
CA SER A 155 -16.78 9.97 -13.87
C SER A 155 -15.60 9.92 -14.83
N VAL A 156 -15.09 11.08 -15.22
CA VAL A 156 -13.85 11.18 -16.01
C VAL A 156 -12.65 10.97 -15.08
N TRP A 157 -11.72 10.15 -15.52
CA TRP A 157 -10.47 9.89 -14.85
C TRP A 157 -9.33 9.88 -15.88
N GLY A 158 -8.19 10.41 -15.49
CA GLY A 158 -6.98 10.41 -16.31
C GLY A 158 -5.73 10.36 -15.46
N LEU A 159 -4.70 9.72 -16.00
CA LEU A 159 -3.36 9.65 -15.42
C LEU A 159 -2.38 10.27 -16.40
N LEU A 160 -1.58 11.21 -15.90
CA LEU A 160 -0.37 11.67 -16.58
C LEU A 160 0.81 10.96 -15.93
N ASP A 161 1.53 10.18 -16.72
CA ASP A 161 2.79 9.58 -16.35
C ASP A 161 3.93 10.48 -16.82
N ALA A 162 4.58 11.14 -15.87
CA ALA A 162 5.80 11.93 -16.04
C ALA A 162 6.91 11.34 -15.15
N ALA A 163 6.81 10.06 -14.85
CA ALA A 163 7.75 9.35 -14.00
C ALA A 163 9.12 9.17 -14.68
N PRO A 164 10.21 9.10 -13.90
CA PRO A 164 11.45 8.56 -14.42
C PRO A 164 11.25 7.09 -14.82
N PHE A 165 12.08 6.57 -15.71
CA PHE A 165 12.10 5.13 -15.94
C PHE A 165 12.28 4.41 -14.61
N GLY A 166 11.35 3.49 -14.29
CA GLY A 166 11.48 2.64 -13.13
C GLY A 166 12.83 1.93 -13.11
N ARG A 167 13.41 1.78 -11.95
CA ARG A 167 14.68 1.06 -11.82
C ARG A 167 14.35 -0.44 -11.94
N GLY A 168 14.61 -1.00 -13.12
CA GLY A 168 14.66 -2.44 -13.32
C GLY A 168 15.97 -3.01 -12.80
#